data_1c89f04b4f6266b2493436d037530fb6
#
_entry.id   1c89f04b4f6266b2493436d037530fb6
#
_cell.length_a   1.000
_cell.length_b   1.000
_cell.length_c   1.000
_cell.angle_alpha   90.00
_cell.angle_beta   90.00
_cell.angle_gamma   90.00
#
_symmetry.space_group_name_H-M   'P 1'
#
loop_
_entity.id
_entity.type
_entity.pdbx_description
1 polymer ?
#
loop_
_entity_poly.entity_id
_entity_poly.type
_entity_poly.pdbx_seq_one_letter_code
_entity_poly.pdbx_strand_id
1 'polypeptide(L)'
;MLNQFSRTELLLGKEAMDKLQNSRVAVFGIGGVGEYVCEALVRSGIGAFDLIDDDKVCLTNLNRQIIATRKTVGQYKTEVMRDRILDINPKADVRIHNCFYLPENAADFDFSEYDYVVDAVDTVTAKIELIMRAKEAGTPVISSMGAGNKLDASAFRVADIYKTKVCPLAKVMRRELKKRGVKKLKVVYSEEQPIRPIEDMAISCRSHCICPPGAAHKCTERRDIPGSVAFVPSVAGLIIAGEVIKDLTAEYRR
;
A
#
# COMPACT_ATOMS: atom_id res chain seq x y z
N MET A 1 -15.29 28.69 0.64
CA MET A 1 -16.40 27.96 1.34
C MET A 1 -15.78 26.82 2.09
N LEU A 2 -16.16 26.53 3.34
CA LEU A 2 -15.60 25.42 4.13
C LEU A 2 -15.97 24.07 3.48
N ASN A 3 -15.02 23.15 3.46
CA ASN A 3 -15.19 21.78 2.95
C ASN A 3 -14.35 20.79 3.80
N GLN A 4 -14.41 19.51 3.49
CA GLN A 4 -13.71 18.45 4.22
C GLN A 4 -12.18 18.61 4.25
N PHE A 5 -11.59 19.38 3.33
CA PHE A 5 -10.15 19.61 3.20
C PHE A 5 -9.68 20.93 3.80
N SER A 6 -10.57 21.78 4.33
CA SER A 6 -10.23 23.13 4.79
C SER A 6 -9.10 23.16 5.82
N ARG A 7 -9.01 22.17 6.71
CA ARG A 7 -7.91 22.08 7.69
C ARG A 7 -6.57 21.66 7.05
N THR A 8 -6.60 20.86 6.02
CA THR A 8 -5.41 20.49 5.24
C THR A 8 -4.91 21.70 4.45
N GLU A 9 -5.82 22.47 3.86
CA GLU A 9 -5.51 23.70 3.13
C GLU A 9 -4.83 24.77 4.01
N LEU A 10 -5.18 24.86 5.30
CA LEU A 10 -4.48 25.74 6.25
C LEU A 10 -3.00 25.39 6.42
N LEU A 11 -2.61 24.15 6.22
CA LEU A 11 -1.22 23.69 6.32
C LEU A 11 -0.46 23.73 5.00
N LEU A 12 -1.14 23.36 3.91
CA LEU A 12 -0.48 23.16 2.60
C LEU A 12 -0.65 24.37 1.67
N GLY A 13 -1.71 25.14 1.85
CA GLY A 13 -2.09 26.24 0.96
C GLY A 13 -2.93 25.76 -0.23
N LYS A 14 -3.58 26.71 -0.90
CA LYS A 14 -4.52 26.44 -1.99
C LYS A 14 -3.87 25.75 -3.19
N GLU A 15 -2.71 26.24 -3.63
CA GLU A 15 -2.00 25.72 -4.80
C GLU A 15 -1.63 24.24 -4.63
N ALA A 16 -1.15 23.86 -3.44
CA ALA A 16 -0.88 22.47 -3.10
C ALA A 16 -2.16 21.62 -3.11
N MET A 17 -3.27 22.15 -2.60
CA MET A 17 -4.56 21.44 -2.63
C MET A 17 -5.08 21.26 -4.04
N ASP A 18 -4.92 22.26 -4.91
CA ASP A 18 -5.26 22.15 -6.34
C ASP A 18 -4.40 21.07 -7.03
N LYS A 19 -3.09 21.00 -6.73
CA LYS A 19 -2.21 19.91 -7.21
C LYS A 19 -2.71 18.55 -6.75
N LEU A 20 -3.00 18.37 -5.46
CA LEU A 20 -3.46 17.09 -4.92
C LEU A 20 -4.79 16.64 -5.54
N GLN A 21 -5.74 17.57 -5.72
CA GLN A 21 -7.03 17.28 -6.33
C GLN A 21 -6.90 16.81 -7.77
N ASN A 22 -5.90 17.26 -8.50
CA ASN A 22 -5.62 16.88 -9.88
C ASN A 22 -4.61 15.73 -10.02
N SER A 23 -4.15 15.16 -8.90
CA SER A 23 -3.18 14.06 -8.92
C SER A 23 -3.87 12.70 -8.92
N ARG A 24 -3.32 11.77 -9.72
CA ARG A 24 -3.71 10.37 -9.79
C ARG A 24 -2.64 9.50 -9.11
N VAL A 25 -3.03 8.73 -8.12
CA VAL A 25 -2.14 7.82 -7.39
C VAL A 25 -2.57 6.38 -7.60
N ALA A 26 -1.66 5.55 -8.12
CA ALA A 26 -1.88 4.11 -8.21
C ALA A 26 -1.40 3.42 -6.93
N VAL A 27 -2.26 2.60 -6.31
CA VAL A 27 -1.96 1.84 -5.11
C VAL A 27 -2.05 0.35 -5.43
N PHE A 28 -0.89 -0.29 -5.49
CA PHE A 28 -0.77 -1.72 -5.71
C PHE A 28 -0.72 -2.46 -4.36
N GLY A 29 -1.72 -3.30 -4.11
CA GLY A 29 -1.94 -4.01 -2.86
C GLY A 29 -2.84 -3.24 -1.89
N ILE A 30 -4.11 -3.67 -1.76
CA ILE A 30 -5.12 -3.10 -0.85
C ILE A 30 -5.23 -4.00 0.39
N GLY A 31 -4.10 -4.18 1.06
CA GLY A 31 -3.98 -4.90 2.32
C GLY A 31 -3.80 -3.97 3.51
N GLY A 32 -3.35 -4.49 4.65
CA GLY A 32 -3.20 -3.74 5.90
C GLY A 32 -2.33 -2.49 5.83
N VAL A 33 -1.48 -2.33 4.80
CA VAL A 33 -0.72 -1.10 4.52
C VAL A 33 -1.45 -0.24 3.50
N GLY A 34 -1.79 -0.80 2.33
CA GLY A 34 -2.34 -0.03 1.21
C GLY A 34 -3.69 0.62 1.50
N GLU A 35 -4.53 -0.01 2.30
CA GLU A 35 -5.81 0.57 2.72
C GLU A 35 -5.63 1.87 3.53
N TYR A 36 -4.65 1.89 4.44
CA TYR A 36 -4.35 3.10 5.21
C TYR A 36 -3.61 4.16 4.38
N VAL A 37 -2.89 3.76 3.33
CA VAL A 37 -2.42 4.71 2.30
C VAL A 37 -3.61 5.38 1.64
N CYS A 38 -4.56 4.62 1.09
CA CYS A 38 -5.75 5.15 0.43
C CYS A 38 -6.56 6.07 1.35
N GLU A 39 -6.79 5.62 2.61
CA GLU A 39 -7.51 6.37 3.64
C GLU A 39 -6.88 7.76 3.89
N ALA A 40 -5.56 7.80 4.07
CA ALA A 40 -4.86 9.05 4.35
C ALA A 40 -4.77 9.94 3.11
N LEU A 41 -4.57 9.38 1.92
CA LEU A 41 -4.51 10.12 0.66
C LEU A 41 -5.84 10.81 0.33
N VAL A 42 -6.96 10.07 0.42
CA VAL A 42 -8.28 10.66 0.13
C VAL A 42 -8.64 11.76 1.13
N ARG A 43 -8.30 11.60 2.42
CA ARG A 43 -8.50 12.63 3.45
C ARG A 43 -7.58 13.83 3.29
N SER A 44 -6.48 13.67 2.58
CA SER A 44 -5.55 14.76 2.27
C SER A 44 -5.86 15.49 0.96
N GLY A 45 -6.86 15.04 0.19
CA GLY A 45 -7.34 15.75 -1.00
C GLY A 45 -6.89 15.17 -2.34
N ILE A 46 -6.28 13.97 -2.37
CA ILE A 46 -6.01 13.28 -3.66
C ILE A 46 -7.34 13.06 -4.38
N GLY A 47 -7.37 13.45 -5.67
CA GLY A 47 -8.58 13.43 -6.48
C GLY A 47 -8.77 12.21 -7.36
N ALA A 48 -7.71 11.43 -7.63
CA ALA A 48 -7.85 10.25 -8.47
C ALA A 48 -7.01 9.06 -7.97
N PHE A 49 -7.59 7.86 -8.08
CA PHE A 49 -6.99 6.61 -7.59
C PHE A 49 -7.11 5.50 -8.63
N ASP A 50 -6.06 4.70 -8.75
CA ASP A 50 -6.12 3.35 -9.32
C ASP A 50 -5.83 2.36 -8.20
N LEU A 51 -6.76 1.44 -7.93
CA LEU A 51 -6.68 0.45 -6.86
C LEU A 51 -6.48 -0.95 -7.45
N ILE A 52 -5.37 -1.58 -7.13
CA ILE A 52 -4.98 -2.86 -7.73
C ILE A 52 -4.82 -3.91 -6.63
N ASP A 53 -5.69 -4.91 -6.60
CA ASP A 53 -5.65 -6.07 -5.70
C ASP A 53 -6.63 -7.15 -6.22
N ASP A 54 -6.29 -8.42 -6.13
CA ASP A 54 -7.16 -9.53 -6.57
C ASP A 54 -7.93 -10.18 -5.41
N ASP A 55 -7.57 -9.83 -4.18
CA ASP A 55 -8.12 -10.46 -2.98
C ASP A 55 -9.55 -9.98 -2.65
N LYS A 56 -10.28 -10.88 -2.03
CA LYS A 56 -11.51 -10.57 -1.29
C LYS A 56 -11.24 -10.38 0.19
N VAL A 57 -12.06 -9.59 0.85
CA VAL A 57 -12.00 -9.40 2.30
C VAL A 57 -12.24 -10.76 2.99
N CYS A 58 -11.28 -11.19 3.80
CA CYS A 58 -11.35 -12.42 4.59
C CYS A 58 -11.61 -12.09 6.07
N LEU A 59 -12.24 -13.00 6.80
CA LEU A 59 -12.50 -12.83 8.23
C LEU A 59 -11.23 -12.54 9.03
N THR A 60 -10.09 -13.15 8.67
CA THR A 60 -8.79 -12.91 9.32
C THR A 60 -8.19 -11.53 9.03
N ASN A 61 -8.78 -10.75 8.13
CA ASN A 61 -8.34 -9.39 7.85
C ASN A 61 -8.90 -8.36 8.86
N LEU A 62 -9.98 -8.72 9.59
CA LEU A 62 -10.66 -7.81 10.51
C LEU A 62 -9.75 -7.25 11.61
N ASN A 63 -8.70 -7.95 11.95
CA ASN A 63 -7.78 -7.54 13.00
C ASN A 63 -6.89 -6.35 12.63
N ARG A 64 -6.78 -6.01 11.32
CA ARG A 64 -5.81 -4.99 10.86
C ARG A 64 -6.16 -4.22 9.60
N GLN A 65 -7.18 -4.63 8.85
CA GLN A 65 -7.59 -3.99 7.61
C GLN A 65 -8.80 -3.10 7.85
N ILE A 66 -8.71 -1.80 7.51
CA ILE A 66 -9.74 -0.81 7.83
C ILE A 66 -11.06 -1.06 7.10
N ILE A 67 -11.00 -1.61 5.88
CA ILE A 67 -12.18 -1.95 5.10
C ILE A 67 -12.80 -3.29 5.51
N ALA A 68 -12.05 -4.11 6.27
CA ALA A 68 -12.51 -5.42 6.68
C ALA A 68 -13.45 -5.32 7.88
N THR A 69 -14.71 -5.57 7.64
CA THR A 69 -15.78 -5.67 8.63
C THR A 69 -16.59 -6.93 8.39
N ARG A 70 -17.44 -7.34 9.35
CA ARG A 70 -18.33 -8.47 9.12
C ARG A 70 -19.26 -8.31 7.92
N LYS A 71 -19.59 -7.05 7.54
CA LYS A 71 -20.46 -6.74 6.40
C LYS A 71 -19.73 -6.84 5.07
N THR A 72 -18.40 -6.69 5.05
CA THR A 72 -17.61 -6.64 3.82
C THR A 72 -16.89 -7.95 3.49
N VAL A 73 -16.91 -8.94 4.40
CA VAL A 73 -16.32 -10.27 4.14
C VAL A 73 -16.91 -10.87 2.87
N GLY A 74 -16.02 -11.31 1.96
CA GLY A 74 -16.36 -11.89 0.67
C GLY A 74 -16.44 -10.91 -0.51
N GLN A 75 -16.44 -9.60 -0.27
CA GLN A 75 -16.38 -8.58 -1.32
C GLN A 75 -14.93 -8.34 -1.76
N TYR A 76 -14.71 -7.88 -2.98
CA TYR A 76 -13.38 -7.48 -3.43
C TYR A 76 -12.85 -6.29 -2.64
N LYS A 77 -11.59 -6.34 -2.24
CA LYS A 77 -10.97 -5.26 -1.44
C LYS A 77 -10.97 -3.92 -2.18
N THR A 78 -10.72 -3.95 -3.48
CA THR A 78 -10.74 -2.77 -4.35
C THR A 78 -12.11 -2.10 -4.39
N GLU A 79 -13.19 -2.89 -4.47
CA GLU A 79 -14.57 -2.39 -4.48
C GLU A 79 -14.92 -1.73 -3.14
N VAL A 80 -14.63 -2.41 -2.03
CA VAL A 80 -14.90 -1.86 -0.68
C VAL A 80 -14.08 -0.61 -0.42
N MET A 81 -12.83 -0.56 -0.89
CA MET A 81 -11.99 0.63 -0.75
C MET A 81 -12.45 1.78 -1.62
N ARG A 82 -12.90 1.52 -2.86
CA ARG A 82 -13.53 2.52 -3.74
C ARG A 82 -14.73 3.15 -3.06
N ASP A 83 -15.65 2.33 -2.56
CA ASP A 83 -16.87 2.82 -1.92
C ASP A 83 -16.56 3.68 -0.70
N ARG A 84 -15.54 3.29 0.08
CA ARG A 84 -15.03 4.09 1.19
C ARG A 84 -14.40 5.41 0.75
N ILE A 85 -13.62 5.42 -0.33
CA ILE A 85 -13.06 6.66 -0.90
C ILE A 85 -14.17 7.61 -1.33
N LEU A 86 -15.19 7.10 -2.03
CA LEU A 86 -16.31 7.89 -2.51
C LEU A 86 -17.20 8.42 -1.38
N ASP A 87 -17.31 7.71 -0.26
CA ASP A 87 -18.01 8.20 0.93
C ASP A 87 -17.27 9.38 1.61
N ILE A 88 -15.93 9.40 1.53
CA ILE A 88 -15.09 10.49 2.06
C ILE A 88 -14.99 11.66 1.06
N ASN A 89 -14.75 11.36 -0.20
CA ASN A 89 -14.65 12.32 -1.29
C ASN A 89 -15.49 11.89 -2.50
N PRO A 90 -16.76 12.27 -2.57
CA PRO A 90 -17.66 11.88 -3.67
C PRO A 90 -17.22 12.34 -5.07
N LYS A 91 -16.25 13.25 -5.14
CA LYS A 91 -15.69 13.76 -6.40
C LYS A 91 -14.44 13.04 -6.88
N ALA A 92 -13.97 12.07 -6.10
CA ALA A 92 -12.80 11.30 -6.49
C ALA A 92 -13.08 10.41 -7.72
N ASP A 93 -12.13 10.36 -8.64
CA ASP A 93 -12.13 9.40 -9.75
C ASP A 93 -11.40 8.12 -9.30
N VAL A 94 -12.12 7.01 -9.19
CA VAL A 94 -11.57 5.75 -8.68
C VAL A 94 -11.73 4.64 -9.71
N ARG A 95 -10.61 4.19 -10.25
CA ARG A 95 -10.52 2.99 -11.10
C ARG A 95 -10.12 1.79 -10.24
N ILE A 96 -10.74 0.64 -10.48
CA ILE A 96 -10.43 -0.60 -9.76
C ILE A 96 -9.96 -1.68 -10.73
N HIS A 97 -8.96 -2.45 -10.31
CA HIS A 97 -8.37 -3.54 -11.06
C HIS A 97 -8.33 -4.77 -10.16
N ASN A 98 -9.29 -5.69 -10.35
CA ASN A 98 -9.40 -6.94 -9.59
C ASN A 98 -8.44 -7.99 -10.17
N CYS A 99 -7.15 -7.74 -10.09
CA CYS A 99 -6.13 -8.62 -10.63
C CYS A 99 -4.89 -8.70 -9.73
N PHE A 100 -4.22 -9.82 -9.78
CA PHE A 100 -2.90 -10.00 -9.17
C PHE A 100 -1.85 -9.43 -10.13
N TYR A 101 -1.15 -8.37 -9.68
CA TYR A 101 -0.14 -7.72 -10.52
C TYR A 101 1.12 -8.59 -10.61
N LEU A 102 1.51 -8.95 -11.82
CA LEU A 102 2.69 -9.73 -12.17
C LEU A 102 3.33 -9.21 -13.48
N PRO A 103 4.56 -9.64 -13.82
CA PRO A 103 5.19 -9.28 -15.10
C PRO A 103 4.33 -9.58 -16.32
N GLU A 104 3.50 -10.62 -16.27
CA GLU A 104 2.66 -11.08 -17.38
C GLU A 104 1.55 -10.11 -17.75
N ASN A 105 1.04 -9.33 -16.77
CA ASN A 105 0.01 -8.33 -16.98
C ASN A 105 0.47 -6.88 -16.74
N ALA A 106 1.77 -6.69 -16.55
CA ALA A 106 2.32 -5.36 -16.29
C ALA A 106 2.11 -4.37 -17.46
N ALA A 107 1.98 -4.89 -18.69
CA ALA A 107 1.72 -4.07 -19.88
C ALA A 107 0.29 -3.50 -19.94
N ASP A 108 -0.64 -4.00 -19.12
CA ASP A 108 -2.02 -3.51 -19.04
C ASP A 108 -2.10 -2.16 -18.27
N PHE A 109 -0.98 -1.73 -17.66
CA PHE A 109 -0.89 -0.52 -16.85
C PHE A 109 0.05 0.51 -17.50
N ASP A 110 -0.49 1.67 -17.84
CA ASP A 110 0.32 2.80 -18.31
C ASP A 110 0.78 3.63 -17.09
N PHE A 111 2.01 3.40 -16.67
CA PHE A 111 2.59 4.10 -15.53
C PHE A 111 2.78 5.61 -15.76
N SER A 112 2.74 6.08 -17.01
CA SER A 112 2.83 7.52 -17.33
C SER A 112 1.55 8.29 -16.98
N GLU A 113 0.41 7.62 -16.80
CA GLU A 113 -0.84 8.23 -16.34
C GLU A 113 -0.84 8.57 -14.84
N TYR A 114 0.13 8.07 -14.07
CA TYR A 114 0.17 8.25 -12.63
C TYR A 114 1.12 9.37 -12.21
N ASP A 115 0.65 10.27 -11.35
CA ASP A 115 1.53 11.24 -10.68
C ASP A 115 2.39 10.58 -9.60
N TYR A 116 1.94 9.45 -9.05
CA TYR A 116 2.67 8.69 -8.04
C TYR A 116 2.23 7.22 -7.98
N VAL A 117 3.17 6.34 -7.70
CA VAL A 117 2.94 4.90 -7.52
C VAL A 117 3.27 4.48 -6.09
N VAL A 118 2.36 3.77 -5.44
CA VAL A 118 2.57 3.14 -4.14
C VAL A 118 2.63 1.63 -4.30
N ASP A 119 3.75 1.05 -3.93
CA ASP A 119 3.96 -0.38 -3.85
C ASP A 119 3.72 -0.88 -2.43
N ALA A 120 2.55 -1.48 -2.19
CA ALA A 120 2.15 -2.14 -0.95
C ALA A 120 1.89 -3.64 -1.11
N VAL A 121 2.35 -4.25 -2.23
CA VAL A 121 2.25 -5.69 -2.46
C VAL A 121 3.25 -6.46 -1.58
N ASP A 122 3.01 -7.75 -1.35
CA ASP A 122 3.87 -8.61 -0.53
C ASP A 122 4.77 -9.55 -1.35
N THR A 123 4.55 -9.65 -2.65
CA THR A 123 5.28 -10.53 -3.56
C THR A 123 6.51 -9.85 -4.14
N VAL A 124 7.69 -10.44 -3.96
CA VAL A 124 8.97 -9.87 -4.42
C VAL A 124 9.01 -9.66 -5.94
N THR A 125 8.50 -10.60 -6.72
CA THR A 125 8.47 -10.50 -8.19
C THR A 125 7.63 -9.31 -8.64
N ALA A 126 6.42 -9.15 -8.08
CA ALA A 126 5.55 -8.03 -8.37
C ALA A 126 6.18 -6.68 -7.97
N LYS A 127 6.81 -6.60 -6.78
CA LYS A 127 7.53 -5.40 -6.34
C LYS A 127 8.62 -4.98 -7.31
N ILE A 128 9.41 -5.93 -7.77
CA ILE A 128 10.52 -5.65 -8.70
C ILE A 128 9.97 -5.10 -10.02
N GLU A 129 8.99 -5.78 -10.61
CA GLU A 129 8.38 -5.36 -11.88
C GLU A 129 7.76 -3.97 -11.76
N LEU A 130 6.97 -3.73 -10.73
CA LEU A 130 6.33 -2.46 -10.44
C LEU A 130 7.35 -1.31 -10.33
N ILE A 131 8.44 -1.52 -9.59
CA ILE A 131 9.50 -0.54 -9.44
C ILE A 131 10.21 -0.27 -10.77
N MET A 132 10.46 -1.32 -11.56
CA MET A 132 11.09 -1.17 -12.87
C MET A 132 10.22 -0.38 -13.83
N ARG A 133 8.93 -0.72 -13.95
CA ARG A 133 7.97 0.01 -14.80
C ARG A 133 7.80 1.47 -14.39
N ALA A 134 7.65 1.75 -13.09
CA ALA A 134 7.58 3.12 -12.61
C ALA A 134 8.85 3.92 -12.95
N LYS A 135 10.03 3.27 -12.85
CA LYS A 135 11.32 3.90 -13.23
C LYS A 135 11.44 4.16 -14.74
N GLU A 136 11.00 3.23 -15.57
CA GLU A 136 10.99 3.38 -17.02
C GLU A 136 10.08 4.52 -17.46
N ALA A 137 8.90 4.65 -16.84
CA ALA A 137 7.96 5.75 -17.08
C ALA A 137 8.40 7.09 -16.47
N GLY A 138 9.42 7.10 -15.62
CA GLY A 138 9.81 8.30 -14.86
C GLY A 138 8.85 8.69 -13.74
N THR A 139 7.91 7.81 -13.40
CA THR A 139 6.89 8.05 -12.36
C THR A 139 7.48 7.84 -10.98
N PRO A 140 7.27 8.78 -10.03
CA PRO A 140 7.70 8.61 -8.65
C PRO A 140 7.08 7.37 -8.02
N VAL A 141 7.89 6.62 -7.26
CA VAL A 141 7.44 5.40 -6.58
C VAL A 141 7.97 5.31 -5.16
N ILE A 142 7.10 4.89 -4.22
CA ILE A 142 7.45 4.54 -2.85
C ILE A 142 7.05 3.09 -2.57
N SER A 143 7.92 2.33 -1.90
CA SER A 143 7.68 0.92 -1.63
C SER A 143 7.62 0.63 -0.13
N SER A 144 6.57 -0.07 0.30
CA SER A 144 6.48 -0.62 1.64
C SER A 144 7.34 -1.87 1.77
N MET A 145 8.18 -1.90 2.80
CA MET A 145 8.86 -3.13 3.18
C MET A 145 8.01 -3.95 4.17
N GLY A 146 8.55 -5.03 4.72
CA GLY A 146 7.79 -5.94 5.58
C GLY A 146 7.24 -5.30 6.84
N ALA A 147 5.91 -5.34 7.02
CA ALA A 147 5.18 -4.86 8.18
C ALA A 147 4.62 -5.99 9.08
N GLY A 148 4.76 -7.25 8.69
CA GLY A 148 4.36 -8.41 9.49
C GLY A 148 5.36 -8.78 10.57
N ASN A 149 4.89 -9.55 11.58
CA ASN A 149 5.70 -10.06 12.68
C ASN A 149 6.38 -8.97 13.53
N LYS A 150 5.63 -7.90 13.84
CA LYS A 150 6.10 -6.71 14.54
C LYS A 150 5.07 -6.17 15.49
N LEU A 151 5.53 -5.48 16.54
CA LEU A 151 4.71 -4.83 17.56
C LEU A 151 5.10 -3.37 17.81
N ASP A 152 6.26 -2.93 17.31
CA ASP A 152 6.70 -1.53 17.46
C ASP A 152 6.44 -0.72 16.19
N ALA A 153 5.32 0.00 16.18
CA ALA A 153 4.98 0.91 15.10
C ALA A 153 5.90 2.14 15.04
N SER A 154 6.58 2.50 16.13
CA SER A 154 7.49 3.64 16.20
C SER A 154 8.83 3.37 15.52
N ALA A 155 9.14 2.10 15.24
CA ALA A 155 10.37 1.68 14.57
C ALA A 155 10.37 1.88 13.06
N PHE A 156 9.28 2.35 12.45
CA PHE A 156 9.25 2.66 11.01
C PHE A 156 10.10 3.88 10.66
N ARG A 157 10.79 3.77 9.52
CA ARG A 157 11.64 4.82 8.95
C ARG A 157 11.40 4.96 7.45
N VAL A 158 11.53 6.19 6.97
CA VAL A 158 11.64 6.51 5.55
C VAL A 158 13.10 6.58 5.17
N ALA A 159 13.51 5.85 4.15
CA ALA A 159 14.91 5.86 3.70
C ALA A 159 15.02 5.51 2.20
N ASP A 160 16.21 5.71 1.65
CA ASP A 160 16.60 5.03 0.43
C ASP A 160 16.80 3.53 0.72
N ILE A 161 16.39 2.66 -0.21
CA ILE A 161 16.51 1.19 -0.05
C ILE A 161 17.92 0.75 0.34
N TYR A 162 18.96 1.43 -0.15
CA TYR A 162 20.36 1.08 0.12
C TYR A 162 20.84 1.53 1.51
N LYS A 163 20.06 2.37 2.20
CA LYS A 163 20.34 2.79 3.59
C LYS A 163 19.54 1.99 4.63
N THR A 164 18.72 1.03 4.18
CA THR A 164 17.91 0.20 5.09
C THR A 164 18.77 -0.83 5.81
N LYS A 165 18.35 -1.20 7.02
CA LYS A 165 18.97 -2.24 7.86
C LYS A 165 17.90 -3.14 8.47
N VAL A 166 18.29 -4.22 9.12
CA VAL A 166 17.40 -5.15 9.87
C VAL A 166 16.38 -5.90 9.01
N CYS A 167 15.54 -5.22 8.23
CA CYS A 167 14.41 -5.79 7.50
C CYS A 167 14.83 -6.85 6.46
N PRO A 168 14.37 -8.12 6.57
CA PRO A 168 14.72 -9.20 5.64
C PRO A 168 14.26 -8.92 4.21
N LEU A 169 13.03 -8.39 4.03
CA LEU A 169 12.50 -8.06 2.70
C LEU A 169 13.35 -6.97 2.05
N ALA A 170 13.72 -5.92 2.77
CA ALA A 170 14.59 -4.87 2.24
C ALA A 170 15.98 -5.43 1.82
N LYS A 171 16.51 -6.42 2.53
CA LYS A 171 17.75 -7.10 2.16
C LYS A 171 17.63 -7.80 0.81
N VAL A 172 16.53 -8.50 0.55
CA VAL A 172 16.25 -9.16 -0.72
C VAL A 172 16.09 -8.11 -1.82
N MET A 173 15.26 -7.08 -1.60
CA MET A 173 15.01 -6.02 -2.57
C MET A 173 16.28 -5.26 -2.97
N ARG A 174 17.15 -4.91 -2.00
CA ARG A 174 18.45 -4.29 -2.31
C ARG A 174 19.28 -5.11 -3.29
N ARG A 175 19.37 -6.42 -3.05
CA ARG A 175 20.14 -7.32 -3.92
C ARG A 175 19.57 -7.36 -5.33
N GLU A 176 18.27 -7.55 -5.45
CA GLU A 176 17.60 -7.72 -6.73
C GLU A 176 17.53 -6.41 -7.54
N LEU A 177 17.31 -5.28 -6.88
CA LEU A 177 17.29 -3.97 -7.53
C LEU A 177 18.69 -3.51 -7.97
N LYS A 178 19.73 -3.84 -7.19
CA LYS A 178 21.12 -3.56 -7.57
C LYS A 178 21.52 -4.27 -8.88
N LYS A 179 21.11 -5.55 -9.04
CA LYS A 179 21.36 -6.31 -10.29
C LYS A 179 20.69 -5.66 -11.51
N ARG A 180 19.59 -4.93 -11.32
CA ARG A 180 18.79 -4.27 -12.35
C ARG A 180 19.16 -2.79 -12.54
N GLY A 181 20.25 -2.34 -11.91
CA GLY A 181 20.75 -0.98 -12.08
C GLY A 181 19.91 0.12 -11.41
N VAL A 182 18.96 -0.24 -10.53
CA VAL A 182 18.19 0.75 -9.76
C VAL A 182 19.12 1.40 -8.74
N LYS A 183 19.37 2.70 -8.90
CA LYS A 183 20.32 3.46 -8.06
C LYS A 183 19.70 4.01 -6.78
N LYS A 184 18.38 4.22 -6.75
CA LYS A 184 17.64 4.86 -5.65
C LYS A 184 16.18 4.39 -5.64
N LEU A 185 15.66 4.15 -4.44
CA LEU A 185 14.23 3.88 -4.22
C LEU A 185 13.85 4.35 -2.83
N LYS A 186 12.83 5.21 -2.72
CA LYS A 186 12.23 5.59 -1.45
C LYS A 186 11.44 4.42 -0.88
N VAL A 187 11.68 4.06 0.37
CA VAL A 187 10.98 2.96 1.05
C VAL A 187 10.56 3.35 2.46
N VAL A 188 9.48 2.72 2.94
CA VAL A 188 9.12 2.68 4.35
C VAL A 188 9.43 1.30 4.87
N TYR A 189 10.27 1.21 5.91
CA TYR A 189 10.72 -0.04 6.51
C TYR A 189 10.80 0.09 8.03
N SER A 190 10.73 -1.02 8.74
CA SER A 190 10.90 -1.04 10.19
C SER A 190 12.30 -1.52 10.59
N GLU A 191 12.85 -0.89 11.63
CA GLU A 191 14.10 -1.28 12.28
C GLU A 191 13.89 -2.32 13.39
N GLU A 192 12.65 -2.70 13.66
CA GLU A 192 12.32 -3.79 14.57
C GLU A 192 12.71 -5.15 13.96
N GLN A 193 13.35 -5.99 14.75
CA GLN A 193 13.58 -7.40 14.37
C GLN A 193 12.23 -8.12 14.29
N PRO A 194 11.95 -8.87 13.20
CA PRO A 194 10.73 -9.66 13.14
C PRO A 194 10.64 -10.67 14.27
N ILE A 195 9.51 -10.68 14.95
CA ILE A 195 9.20 -11.65 16.01
C ILE A 195 8.88 -13.00 15.34
N ARG A 196 9.39 -14.08 15.90
CA ARG A 196 9.00 -15.42 15.41
C ARG A 196 7.54 -15.68 15.79
N PRO A 197 6.65 -15.93 14.82
CA PRO A 197 5.26 -16.28 15.13
C PRO A 197 5.16 -17.54 15.98
N ILE A 198 4.15 -17.61 16.83
CA ILE A 198 3.80 -18.84 17.54
C ILE A 198 3.17 -19.78 16.51
N GLU A 199 3.77 -20.94 16.30
CA GLU A 199 3.25 -21.96 15.40
C GLU A 199 2.18 -22.78 16.14
N ASP A 200 0.92 -22.42 15.93
CA ASP A 200 -0.22 -23.18 16.42
C ASP A 200 -1.11 -23.57 15.24
N MET A 201 -1.12 -24.86 14.92
CA MET A 201 -1.92 -25.41 13.82
C MET A 201 -3.42 -25.27 14.06
N ALA A 202 -3.87 -25.18 15.31
CA ALA A 202 -5.29 -25.03 15.63
C ALA A 202 -5.87 -23.66 15.22
N ILE A 203 -5.04 -22.61 15.18
CA ILE A 203 -5.44 -21.24 14.80
C ILE A 203 -4.83 -20.77 13.47
N SER A 204 -4.10 -21.65 12.79
CA SER A 204 -3.42 -21.30 11.53
C SER A 204 -4.38 -21.41 10.34
N CYS A 205 -4.40 -20.38 9.50
CA CYS A 205 -5.09 -20.46 8.19
C CYS A 205 -4.50 -21.54 7.26
N ARG A 206 -3.34 -22.11 7.57
CA ARG A 206 -2.77 -23.24 6.82
C ARG A 206 -3.59 -24.51 6.97
N SER A 207 -4.08 -24.79 8.18
CA SER A 207 -4.84 -25.99 8.52
C SER A 207 -6.35 -25.79 8.38
N HIS A 208 -6.82 -24.55 8.60
CA HIS A 208 -8.24 -24.21 8.61
C HIS A 208 -8.48 -22.93 7.80
N CYS A 209 -8.40 -23.05 6.47
CA CYS A 209 -8.65 -21.91 5.57
C CYS A 209 -10.13 -21.52 5.60
N ILE A 210 -10.41 -20.28 6.00
CA ILE A 210 -11.75 -19.66 6.01
C ILE A 210 -11.85 -18.55 4.96
N CYS A 211 -11.00 -18.61 3.91
CA CYS A 211 -11.07 -17.66 2.80
C CYS A 211 -12.40 -17.78 2.07
N PRO A 212 -12.95 -16.66 1.55
CA PRO A 212 -14.18 -16.68 0.77
C PRO A 212 -14.05 -17.60 -0.46
N PRO A 213 -15.14 -18.23 -0.92
CA PRO A 213 -15.14 -19.03 -2.14
C PRO A 213 -14.67 -18.18 -3.33
N GLY A 214 -13.83 -18.77 -4.18
CA GLY A 214 -13.29 -18.11 -5.38
C GLY A 214 -12.14 -17.13 -5.10
N ALA A 215 -11.50 -17.18 -3.94
CA ALA A 215 -10.21 -16.51 -3.73
C ALA A 215 -9.14 -17.14 -4.63
N ALA A 216 -8.47 -16.32 -5.45
CA ALA A 216 -7.46 -16.77 -6.42
C ALA A 216 -6.22 -17.34 -5.71
N HIS A 217 -5.87 -16.83 -4.53
CA HIS A 217 -4.76 -17.28 -3.71
C HIS A 217 -5.23 -17.80 -2.35
N LYS A 218 -4.91 -19.07 -2.04
CA LYS A 218 -5.26 -19.66 -0.74
C LYS A 218 -4.13 -19.45 0.26
N CYS A 219 -4.49 -19.14 1.50
CA CYS A 219 -3.52 -19.03 2.61
C CYS A 219 -2.71 -20.34 2.79
N THR A 220 -3.27 -21.48 2.41
CA THR A 220 -2.63 -22.80 2.46
C THR A 220 -1.41 -22.94 1.55
N GLU A 221 -1.32 -22.12 0.49
CA GLU A 221 -0.23 -22.13 -0.48
C GLU A 221 0.95 -21.24 -0.06
N ARG A 222 0.75 -20.38 0.93
CA ARG A 222 1.79 -19.48 1.43
C ARG A 222 2.80 -20.26 2.28
N ARG A 223 4.09 -20.03 2.03
CA ARG A 223 5.19 -20.65 2.79
C ARG A 223 5.10 -20.30 4.27
N ASP A 224 4.81 -19.04 4.59
CA ASP A 224 4.66 -18.52 5.94
C ASP A 224 3.47 -17.55 6.00
N ILE A 225 2.67 -17.63 7.05
CA ILE A 225 1.61 -16.67 7.35
C ILE A 225 2.13 -15.75 8.47
N PRO A 226 2.48 -14.50 8.14
CA PRO A 226 3.00 -13.60 9.16
C PRO A 226 1.92 -13.20 10.17
N GLY A 227 2.31 -13.13 11.44
CA GLY A 227 1.50 -12.49 12.47
C GLY A 227 1.36 -10.99 12.17
N SER A 228 0.25 -10.39 12.57
CA SER A 228 0.01 -8.96 12.38
C SER A 228 -0.96 -8.42 13.41
N VAL A 229 -0.85 -7.12 13.69
CA VAL A 229 -1.71 -6.34 14.59
C VAL A 229 -2.18 -5.07 13.88
N ALA A 230 -3.25 -4.44 14.40
CA ALA A 230 -3.86 -3.30 13.71
C ALA A 230 -2.92 -2.09 13.55
N PHE A 231 -2.15 -1.78 14.59
CA PHE A 231 -1.40 -0.52 14.70
C PHE A 231 -0.04 -0.52 13.99
N VAL A 232 0.47 -1.65 13.48
CA VAL A 232 1.77 -1.71 12.80
C VAL A 232 1.63 -1.44 11.30
N PRO A 233 0.89 -2.23 10.50
CA PRO A 233 0.75 -1.96 9.07
C PRO A 233 0.02 -0.64 8.80
N SER A 234 -0.91 -0.23 9.66
CA SER A 234 -1.61 1.05 9.53
C SER A 234 -0.67 2.24 9.61
N VAL A 235 0.25 2.24 10.58
CA VAL A 235 1.24 3.33 10.72
C VAL A 235 2.18 3.36 9.52
N ALA A 236 2.61 2.20 8.99
CA ALA A 236 3.38 2.17 7.75
C ALA A 236 2.62 2.82 6.58
N GLY A 237 1.32 2.53 6.44
CA GLY A 237 0.47 3.12 5.42
C GLY A 237 0.32 4.64 5.57
N LEU A 238 0.10 5.12 6.80
CA LEU A 238 0.01 6.55 7.09
C LEU A 238 1.31 7.30 6.79
N ILE A 239 2.47 6.71 7.11
CA ILE A 239 3.79 7.29 6.79
C ILE A 239 3.97 7.36 5.27
N ILE A 240 3.64 6.30 4.53
CA ILE A 240 3.72 6.28 3.06
C ILE A 240 2.87 7.39 2.46
N ALA A 241 1.61 7.50 2.87
CA ALA A 241 0.72 8.56 2.40
C ALA A 241 1.27 9.95 2.68
N GLY A 242 1.80 10.17 3.88
CA GLY A 242 2.46 11.42 4.25
C GLY A 242 3.65 11.76 3.34
N GLU A 243 4.46 10.77 2.94
CA GLU A 243 5.55 10.96 1.99
C GLU A 243 5.06 11.28 0.58
N VAL A 244 4.00 10.59 0.10
CA VAL A 244 3.37 10.89 -1.20
C VAL A 244 2.87 12.34 -1.25
N ILE A 245 2.12 12.79 -0.22
CA ILE A 245 1.63 14.17 -0.13
C ILE A 245 2.80 15.15 -0.13
N LYS A 246 3.84 14.87 0.66
CA LYS A 246 5.04 15.72 0.72
C LYS A 246 5.77 15.82 -0.63
N ASP A 247 5.88 14.75 -1.37
CA ASP A 247 6.54 14.75 -2.66
C ASP A 247 5.71 15.51 -3.71
N LEU A 248 4.41 15.25 -3.79
CA LEU A 248 3.50 15.92 -4.72
C LEU A 248 3.37 17.43 -4.49
N THR A 249 3.58 17.87 -3.23
CA THR A 249 3.46 19.27 -2.85
C THR A 249 4.79 19.97 -2.60
N ALA A 250 5.91 19.35 -2.97
CA ALA A 250 7.25 19.84 -2.63
C ALA A 250 7.52 21.27 -3.11
N GLU A 251 7.01 21.64 -4.30
CA GLU A 251 7.20 22.95 -4.93
C GLU A 251 6.36 24.06 -4.25
N TYR A 252 5.31 23.71 -3.50
CA TYR A 252 4.37 24.64 -2.87
C TYR A 252 4.66 24.86 -1.38
N ARG A 253 5.70 24.22 -0.83
CA ARG A 253 6.04 24.37 0.60
C ARG A 253 6.78 25.68 0.84
N ARG A 254 6.35 26.35 1.89
CA ARG A 254 7.02 27.54 2.45
C ARG A 254 8.26 27.13 3.25
#